data_825097f8152ec7e1f907de39b7333905
#
_entry.id   825097f8152ec7e1f907de39b7333905
#
_cell.length_a   1.000
_cell.length_b   1.000
_cell.length_c   1.000
_cell.angle_alpha   90.00
_cell.angle_beta   90.00
_cell.angle_gamma   90.00
#
_symmetry.space_group_name_H-M   'P 1'
#
loop_
_entity.id
_entity.type
_entity.pdbx_description
1 polymer ?
#
loop_
_entity_poly.entity_id
_entity_poly.type
_entity_poly.pdbx_seq_one_letter_code
_entity_poly.pdbx_strand_id
1 'polypeptide(L)' 'MSKNLDYCIQILKKVSFDVALFKKELEKALNFLTPNEQHVLRMWVNEFVSDKQDLQIVISN' A
#
# COMPACT_ATOMS: atom_id res chain seq x y z
N MET A 1 -1.67 -14.66 -6.53
CA MET A 1 -1.00 -13.36 -6.48
C MET A 1 0.49 -13.51 -6.72
N SER A 2 1.12 -12.48 -7.25
CA SER A 2 2.56 -12.53 -7.48
C SER A 2 3.31 -12.44 -6.14
N LYS A 3 4.52 -12.99 -6.12
CA LYS A 3 5.38 -12.90 -4.94
C LYS A 3 5.72 -11.45 -4.62
N ASN A 4 5.92 -10.63 -5.65
CA ASN A 4 6.25 -9.23 -5.47
C ASN A 4 5.11 -8.46 -4.82
N LEU A 5 3.89 -8.71 -5.26
CA LEU A 5 2.71 -8.08 -4.68
C LEU A 5 2.53 -8.50 -3.23
N ASP A 6 2.65 -9.79 -2.93
CA ASP A 6 2.54 -10.29 -1.56
C ASP A 6 3.59 -9.67 -0.65
N TYR A 7 4.82 -9.54 -1.15
CA TYR A 7 5.91 -8.93 -0.40
C TYR A 7 5.59 -7.47 -0.04
N CYS A 8 5.10 -6.71 -1.02
CA CYS A 8 4.73 -5.32 -0.79
C CYS A 8 3.61 -5.19 0.25
N ILE A 9 2.61 -6.05 0.16
CA ILE A 9 1.50 -6.05 1.12
C ILE A 9 2.01 -6.34 2.54
N GLN A 10 2.92 -7.30 2.69
CA GLN A 10 3.47 -7.63 4.00
C GLN A 10 4.22 -6.44 4.60
N ILE A 11 5.00 -5.75 3.78
CA ILE A 11 5.73 -4.57 4.25
C ILE A 11 4.76 -3.47 4.68
N LEU A 12 3.74 -3.20 3.87
CA LEU A 12 2.77 -2.16 4.19
C LEU A 12 2.04 -2.45 5.49
N LYS A 13 1.70 -3.72 5.74
CA LYS A 13 1.08 -4.09 7.01
C LYS A 13 2.00 -3.80 8.19
N LYS A 14 3.30 -4.05 8.03
CA LYS A 14 4.27 -3.86 9.11
C LYS A 14 4.48 -2.39 9.44
N VAL A 15 4.38 -1.51 8.45
CA VAL A 15 4.65 -0.09 8.65
C VAL A 15 3.38 0.74 8.81
N SER A 16 2.24 0.09 8.99
CA SER A 16 0.95 0.78 9.07
C SER A 16 0.81 1.67 10.31
N PHE A 17 1.70 1.51 11.29
CA PHE A 17 1.71 2.34 12.49
C PHE A 17 2.27 3.74 12.24
N ASP A 18 2.89 3.97 11.10
CA ASP A 18 3.57 5.24 10.78
C ASP A 18 3.11 5.70 9.40
N VAL A 19 2.32 6.79 9.36
CA VAL A 19 1.72 7.28 8.13
C VAL A 19 2.77 7.66 7.09
N ALA A 20 3.82 8.37 7.53
CA ALA A 20 4.87 8.81 6.60
C ALA A 20 5.61 7.63 6.00
N LEU A 21 5.91 6.64 6.84
CA LEU A 21 6.61 5.45 6.39
C LEU A 21 5.71 4.60 5.48
N PHE A 22 4.44 4.48 5.82
CA PHE A 22 3.47 3.77 4.99
C PHE A 22 3.41 4.40 3.59
N LYS A 23 3.31 5.72 3.52
CA LYS A 23 3.27 6.43 2.26
C LYS A 23 4.53 6.19 1.44
N LYS A 24 5.68 6.26 2.09
CA LYS A 24 6.97 6.06 1.43
C LYS A 24 7.06 4.65 0.84
N GLU A 25 6.69 3.63 1.62
CA GLU A 25 6.75 2.25 1.15
C GLU A 25 5.72 1.99 0.06
N LEU A 26 4.55 2.62 0.14
CA LEU A 26 3.56 2.50 -0.92
C LEU A 26 4.08 3.07 -2.24
N GLU A 27 4.71 4.24 -2.20
CA GLU A 27 5.30 4.83 -3.40
C GLU A 27 6.37 3.93 -4.01
N LYS A 28 7.22 3.37 -3.17
CA LYS A 28 8.24 2.43 -3.64
C LYS A 28 7.62 1.20 -4.27
N ALA A 29 6.58 0.66 -3.66
CA ALA A 29 5.89 -0.50 -4.19
C ALA A 29 5.26 -0.20 -5.54
N LEU A 30 4.62 0.95 -5.69
CA LEU A 30 3.99 1.33 -6.95
C LEU A 30 5.01 1.48 -8.07
N ASN A 31 6.22 1.92 -7.75
CA ASN A 31 7.30 2.03 -8.75
C ASN A 31 7.89 0.67 -9.11
N PHE A 32 7.78 -0.29 -8.21
CA PHE A 32 8.37 -1.62 -8.37
C PHE A 32 7.45 -2.58 -9.13
N LEU A 33 6.14 -2.44 -8.94
CA LEU A 33 5.15 -3.39 -9.46
C LEU A 33 4.75 -3.09 -10.91
N THR A 34 4.30 -4.13 -11.60
CA THR A 34 3.71 -3.97 -12.94
C THR A 34 2.37 -3.23 -12.84
N PRO A 35 1.86 -2.66 -13.96
CA PRO A 35 0.58 -1.95 -13.92
C PRO A 35 -0.59 -2.77 -13.35
N ASN A 36 -0.67 -4.06 -13.69
CA ASN A 36 -1.73 -4.91 -13.15
C ASN A 36 -1.58 -5.08 -11.64
N GLU A 37 -0.36 -5.30 -11.19
CA GLU A 37 -0.07 -5.44 -9.76
C GLU A 37 -0.34 -4.15 -9.00
N GLN A 38 -0.01 -3.00 -9.60
CA GLN A 38 -0.31 -1.71 -9.01
C GLN A 38 -1.80 -1.53 -8.76
N HIS A 39 -2.61 -1.93 -9.75
CA HIS A 39 -4.06 -1.83 -9.62
C HIS A 39 -4.57 -2.67 -8.45
N VAL A 40 -4.10 -3.90 -8.35
CA VAL A 40 -4.48 -4.79 -7.25
C VAL A 40 -4.03 -4.22 -5.91
N LEU A 41 -2.82 -3.69 -5.86
CA LEU A 41 -2.30 -3.09 -4.63
C LEU A 41 -3.15 -1.90 -4.19
N ARG A 42 -3.55 -1.03 -5.13
CA ARG A 42 -4.40 0.12 -4.80
C ARG A 42 -5.74 -0.31 -4.23
N MET A 43 -6.33 -1.36 -4.81
CA MET A 43 -7.59 -1.90 -4.29
C MET A 43 -7.40 -2.44 -2.87
N TRP A 44 -6.31 -3.15 -2.64
CA TRP A 44 -6.00 -3.68 -1.32
C TRP A 44 -5.80 -2.55 -0.30
N VAL A 45 -5.07 -1.50 -0.69
CA VAL A 45 -4.82 -0.36 0.21
C VAL A 45 -6.13 0.33 0.58
N ASN A 46 -7.02 0.54 -0.39
CA ASN A 46 -8.32 1.14 -0.12
C ASN A 46 -9.09 0.38 0.96
N GLU A 47 -9.10 -0.95 0.85
CA GLU A 47 -9.76 -1.79 1.84
C GLU A 47 -9.03 -1.75 3.19
N PHE A 48 -7.71 -1.82 3.14
CA PHE A 48 -6.90 -1.86 4.36
C PHE A 48 -7.05 -0.60 5.20
N VAL A 49 -7.13 0.57 4.55
CA VAL A 49 -7.21 1.85 5.27
C VAL A 49 -8.64 2.30 5.52
N SER A 50 -9.64 1.53 5.11
CA SER A 50 -11.04 1.94 5.21
C SER A 50 -11.47 2.24 6.64
N ASP A 51 -10.86 1.58 7.62
CA ASP A 51 -11.11 1.80 9.05
C ASP A 51 -9.97 2.52 9.76
N LYS A 52 -9.01 3.08 9.01
CA LYS A 52 -7.81 3.72 9.54
C LYS A 52 -7.72 5.16 9.03
N GLN A 53 -8.35 6.08 9.76
CA GLN A 53 -8.43 7.47 9.33
C GLN A 53 -7.06 8.09 9.03
N ASP A 54 -6.06 7.76 9.85
CA ASP A 54 -4.71 8.28 9.67
C ASP A 54 -4.15 7.95 8.30
N LEU A 55 -4.38 6.72 7.85
CA LEU A 55 -3.82 6.24 6.59
C LEU A 55 -4.65 6.63 5.38
N GLN A 56 -5.90 7.04 5.58
CA GLN A 56 -6.74 7.45 4.46
C GLN A 56 -6.17 8.65 3.71
N ILE A 57 -5.40 9.49 4.39
CA ILE A 57 -4.77 10.65 3.77
C ILE A 57 -3.79 10.23 2.66
N VAL A 58 -3.26 9.02 2.74
CA VAL A 58 -2.29 8.51 1.76
C VAL A 58 -2.97 8.26 0.41
N ILE A 59 -4.24 7.87 0.42
CA ILE A 59 -4.96 7.55 -0.81
C ILE A 59 -5.83 8.70 -1.31
N SER A 60 -6.00 9.75 -0.52
CA SER A 60 -6.86 10.87 -0.89
C SER A 60 -6.13 11.95 -1.68
N ASN A 61 -4.85 11.80 -1.90
CA ASN A 61 -4.05 12.75 -2.69
C ASN A 61 -4.00 12.36 -4.15
#